data_39cd93228bc5ab558f3019bad6784b34
#
_entry.id   39cd93228bc5ab558f3019bad6784b34
#
_cell.length_a   1.000
_cell.length_b   1.000
_cell.length_c   1.000
_cell.angle_alpha   90.00
_cell.angle_beta   90.00
_cell.angle_gamma   90.00
#
_symmetry.space_group_name_H-M   'P 1'
#
loop_
_entity.id
_entity.type
_entity.pdbx_description
1 polymer ?
#
loop_
_entity_poly.entity_id
_entity_poly.type
_entity_poly.pdbx_seq_one_letter_code
_entity_poly.pdbx_strand_id
1 'polypeptide(L)'
;MSRLAPIEKMRNIGIMAHIDAGKTTTTERILYYTGENHKIGETHEGGATMDWMAQEQERGITITSAATTCFWLDHQINIIDTPGHVDFTIEVERSLRVLDGAVAVFDAVAGVEPQSETVWRQANRYGVPRICFINKMDRIGANFFRSVDMIRDRLKAKPVCLQIPIGSEDKFDGVSRRPSGLRKTSPNSNSL
;
A
#
# COMPACT_ATOMS: atom_id res chain seq x y z
N MET A 1 -13.92 -29.43 2.98
CA MET A 1 -12.55 -28.97 3.30
C MET A 1 -12.61 -28.22 4.62
N SER A 2 -11.81 -28.60 5.61
CA SER A 2 -11.69 -27.84 6.86
C SER A 2 -10.96 -26.54 6.61
N ARG A 3 -11.39 -25.45 7.28
CA ARG A 3 -10.70 -24.15 7.19
C ARG A 3 -9.31 -24.26 7.84
N LEU A 4 -8.31 -23.59 7.26
CA LEU A 4 -6.95 -23.55 7.79
C LEU A 4 -6.84 -22.72 9.07
N ALA A 5 -7.72 -21.70 9.24
CA ALA A 5 -7.78 -20.85 10.41
C ALA A 5 -9.23 -20.54 10.80
N PRO A 6 -9.52 -20.24 12.08
CA PRO A 6 -10.81 -19.71 12.52
C PRO A 6 -11.10 -18.35 11.86
N ILE A 7 -12.38 -18.01 11.68
CA ILE A 7 -12.80 -16.76 11.02
C ILE A 7 -12.24 -15.53 11.77
N GLU A 8 -12.20 -15.57 13.08
CA GLU A 8 -11.70 -14.49 13.93
C GLU A 8 -10.22 -14.17 13.67
N LYS A 9 -9.46 -15.14 13.12
CA LYS A 9 -8.05 -15.02 12.78
C LYS A 9 -7.81 -14.84 11.27
N MET A 10 -8.84 -14.71 10.46
CA MET A 10 -8.71 -14.43 9.03
C MET A 10 -8.79 -12.92 8.76
N ARG A 11 -7.95 -12.43 7.87
CA ARG A 11 -7.94 -11.02 7.42
C ARG A 11 -7.75 -10.97 5.91
N ASN A 12 -8.65 -10.28 5.24
CA ASN A 12 -8.56 -9.99 3.82
C ASN A 12 -8.05 -8.57 3.65
N ILE A 13 -6.84 -8.41 3.16
CA ILE A 13 -6.23 -7.10 2.97
C ILE A 13 -6.01 -6.83 1.49
N GLY A 14 -6.32 -5.60 1.05
CA GLY A 14 -6.08 -5.13 -0.30
C GLY A 14 -4.80 -4.29 -0.38
N ILE A 15 -4.04 -4.43 -1.45
CA ILE A 15 -2.94 -3.50 -1.73
C ILE A 15 -3.38 -2.59 -2.87
N MET A 16 -3.47 -1.30 -2.59
CA MET A 16 -3.92 -0.25 -3.51
C MET A 16 -2.77 0.70 -3.80
N ALA A 17 -2.51 0.97 -5.07
CA ALA A 17 -1.44 1.88 -5.48
C ALA A 17 -1.72 2.44 -6.88
N HIS A 18 -1.15 3.59 -7.20
CA HIS A 18 -1.01 4.00 -8.59
C HIS A 18 0.11 3.20 -9.29
N ILE A 19 0.18 3.30 -10.61
CA ILE A 19 1.22 2.65 -11.41
C ILE A 19 2.60 3.07 -10.89
N ASP A 20 3.52 2.13 -10.80
CA ASP A 20 4.89 2.33 -10.32
C ASP A 20 5.06 2.80 -8.87
N ALA A 21 4.01 2.90 -8.05
CA ALA A 21 4.18 3.23 -6.61
C ALA A 21 4.89 2.13 -5.81
N GLY A 22 5.03 0.92 -6.38
CA GLY A 22 5.66 -0.22 -5.75
C GLY A 22 4.67 -1.18 -5.11
N LYS A 23 3.48 -1.36 -5.72
CA LYS A 23 2.46 -2.31 -5.28
C LYS A 23 3.02 -3.73 -5.22
N THR A 24 3.49 -4.26 -6.36
CA THR A 24 4.06 -5.60 -6.47
C THR A 24 5.25 -5.78 -5.52
N THR A 25 6.16 -4.80 -5.47
CA THR A 25 7.30 -4.83 -4.54
C THR A 25 6.85 -4.94 -3.09
N THR A 26 5.80 -4.20 -2.68
CA THR A 26 5.27 -4.27 -1.31
C THR A 26 4.67 -5.64 -1.02
N THR A 27 3.90 -6.20 -1.94
CA THR A 27 3.30 -7.54 -1.82
C THR A 27 4.39 -8.61 -1.70
N GLU A 28 5.39 -8.60 -2.60
CA GLU A 28 6.51 -9.55 -2.57
C GLU A 28 7.30 -9.47 -1.26
N ARG A 29 7.52 -8.29 -0.70
CA ARG A 29 8.18 -8.12 0.60
C ARG A 29 7.35 -8.70 1.75
N ILE A 30 6.02 -8.52 1.73
CA ILE A 30 5.15 -9.14 2.73
C ILE A 30 5.26 -10.66 2.65
N LEU A 31 5.17 -11.24 1.45
CA LEU A 31 5.29 -12.69 1.23
C LEU A 31 6.67 -13.23 1.66
N TYR A 32 7.73 -12.48 1.41
CA TYR A 32 9.07 -12.86 1.85
C TYR A 32 9.20 -12.85 3.37
N TYR A 33 8.77 -11.79 4.05
CA TYR A 33 8.87 -11.69 5.51
C TYR A 33 7.93 -12.64 6.26
N THR A 34 6.85 -13.09 5.65
CA THR A 34 5.96 -14.12 6.20
C THR A 34 6.44 -15.55 5.91
N GLY A 35 7.52 -15.71 5.12
CA GLY A 35 8.13 -17.00 4.80
C GLY A 35 7.45 -17.78 3.68
N GLU A 36 6.48 -17.17 2.99
CA GLU A 36 5.82 -17.82 1.83
C GLU A 36 6.75 -17.84 0.61
N ASN A 37 7.57 -16.80 0.42
CA ASN A 37 8.57 -16.75 -0.64
C ASN A 37 9.98 -16.91 -0.07
N HIS A 38 10.76 -17.80 -0.68
CA HIS A 38 12.16 -18.04 -0.30
C HIS A 38 13.15 -17.05 -0.93
N LYS A 39 12.73 -16.34 -1.97
CA LYS A 39 13.51 -15.29 -2.65
C LYS A 39 12.68 -14.02 -2.77
N ILE A 40 13.36 -12.88 -2.70
CA ILE A 40 12.74 -11.60 -3.00
C ILE A 40 12.61 -11.53 -4.52
N GLY A 41 11.36 -11.61 -5.04
CA GLY A 41 11.08 -11.38 -6.45
C GLY A 41 11.25 -9.89 -6.78
N GLU A 42 12.02 -9.58 -7.83
CA GLU A 42 12.08 -8.23 -8.38
C GLU A 42 11.26 -8.18 -9.68
N THR A 43 10.44 -7.14 -9.81
CA THR A 43 9.56 -6.93 -10.97
C THR A 43 10.32 -6.84 -12.28
N HIS A 44 11.58 -6.40 -12.24
CA HIS A 44 12.44 -6.27 -13.43
C HIS A 44 13.09 -7.60 -13.90
N GLU A 45 13.10 -8.63 -13.06
CA GLU A 45 13.70 -9.94 -13.38
C GLU A 45 12.66 -11.04 -13.68
N GLY A 46 11.37 -10.71 -13.76
CA GLY A 46 10.30 -11.66 -14.11
C GLY A 46 10.02 -12.73 -13.05
N GLY A 47 10.44 -12.51 -11.80
CA GLY A 47 10.29 -13.46 -10.70
C GLY A 47 9.18 -13.16 -9.70
N ALA A 48 8.28 -12.21 -9.99
CA ALA A 48 7.22 -11.83 -9.07
C ALA A 48 6.10 -12.88 -9.03
N THR A 49 5.76 -13.34 -7.84
CA THR A 49 4.75 -14.40 -7.61
C THR A 49 3.33 -13.96 -7.99
N MET A 50 3.04 -12.66 -7.93
CA MET A 50 1.70 -12.11 -8.15
C MET A 50 1.44 -11.73 -9.61
N ASP A 51 2.47 -11.43 -10.40
CA ASP A 51 2.36 -11.08 -11.82
C ASP A 51 2.57 -12.34 -12.69
N TRP A 52 1.59 -13.26 -12.66
CA TRP A 52 1.71 -14.57 -13.33
C TRP A 52 1.33 -14.54 -14.82
N MET A 53 0.67 -13.50 -15.31
CA MET A 53 0.33 -13.34 -16.73
C MET A 53 1.47 -12.65 -17.49
N ALA A 54 1.82 -13.20 -18.68
CA ALA A 54 2.86 -12.61 -19.53
C ALA A 54 2.60 -11.13 -19.86
N GLN A 55 1.34 -10.73 -20.01
CA GLN A 55 0.94 -9.35 -20.26
C GLN A 55 1.11 -8.43 -19.04
N GLU A 56 1.00 -8.94 -17.83
CA GLU A 56 1.25 -8.23 -16.59
C GLU A 56 2.75 -7.97 -16.43
N GLN A 57 3.57 -8.98 -16.73
CA GLN A 57 5.04 -8.89 -16.70
C GLN A 57 5.59 -7.90 -17.74
N GLU A 58 5.06 -7.95 -18.98
CA GLU A 58 5.48 -7.02 -20.04
C GLU A 58 5.13 -5.55 -19.76
N ARG A 59 3.99 -5.31 -19.10
CA ARG A 59 3.48 -3.95 -18.88
C ARG A 59 3.75 -3.42 -17.49
N GLY A 60 4.20 -4.26 -16.55
CA GLY A 60 4.40 -3.90 -15.15
C GLY A 60 3.12 -3.46 -14.42
N ILE A 61 1.94 -3.91 -14.90
CA ILE A 61 0.63 -3.56 -14.32
C ILE A 61 -0.16 -4.83 -14.01
N THR A 62 -0.83 -4.85 -12.86
CA THR A 62 -1.77 -5.93 -12.51
C THR A 62 -3.06 -5.77 -13.30
N ILE A 63 -3.43 -6.78 -14.06
CA ILE A 63 -4.65 -6.81 -14.89
C ILE A 63 -5.74 -7.57 -14.16
N THR A 64 -5.40 -8.71 -13.55
CA THR A 64 -6.35 -9.58 -12.85
C THR A 64 -6.13 -9.54 -11.35
N SER A 65 -7.22 -9.47 -10.58
CA SER A 65 -7.14 -9.54 -9.12
C SER A 65 -6.63 -10.92 -8.71
N ALA A 66 -5.40 -10.98 -8.18
CA ALA A 66 -4.81 -12.19 -7.63
C ALA A 66 -4.98 -12.21 -6.10
N ALA A 67 -5.20 -13.38 -5.54
CA ALA A 67 -5.27 -13.56 -4.10
C ALA A 67 -4.20 -14.55 -3.64
N THR A 68 -3.37 -14.13 -2.70
CA THR A 68 -2.34 -14.96 -2.08
C THR A 68 -2.53 -14.99 -0.58
N THR A 69 -2.31 -16.14 0.04
CA THR A 69 -2.46 -16.31 1.49
C THR A 69 -1.09 -16.38 2.13
N CYS A 70 -0.92 -15.67 3.25
CA CYS A 70 0.23 -15.82 4.14
C CYS A 70 -0.21 -15.91 5.61
N PHE A 71 0.71 -16.31 6.48
CA PHE A 71 0.45 -16.48 7.90
C PHE A 71 1.37 -15.58 8.72
N TRP A 72 0.79 -14.83 9.66
CA TRP A 72 1.54 -13.96 10.55
C TRP A 72 0.86 -13.85 11.92
N LEU A 73 1.63 -14.07 12.99
CA LEU A 73 1.14 -14.00 14.39
C LEU A 73 -0.19 -14.75 14.58
N ASP A 74 -0.24 -16.01 14.17
CA ASP A 74 -1.42 -16.89 14.22
C ASP A 74 -2.64 -16.39 13.42
N HIS A 75 -2.46 -15.45 12.52
CA HIS A 75 -3.51 -14.99 11.61
C HIS A 75 -3.24 -15.49 10.20
N GLN A 76 -4.30 -15.90 9.52
CA GLN A 76 -4.32 -16.09 8.08
C GLN A 76 -4.61 -14.76 7.41
N ILE A 77 -3.70 -14.29 6.59
CA ILE A 77 -3.83 -13.03 5.85
C ILE A 77 -3.97 -13.36 4.36
N ASN A 78 -5.11 -13.05 3.79
CA ASN A 78 -5.32 -13.16 2.36
C ASN A 78 -5.04 -11.78 1.74
N ILE A 79 -3.98 -11.70 0.96
CA ILE A 79 -3.61 -10.49 0.23
C ILE A 79 -4.33 -10.52 -1.11
N ILE A 80 -5.17 -9.52 -1.34
CA ILE A 80 -5.92 -9.35 -2.59
C ILE A 80 -5.26 -8.20 -3.33
N ASP A 81 -4.55 -8.52 -4.40
CA ASP A 81 -3.94 -7.52 -5.25
C ASP A 81 -4.99 -6.89 -6.15
N THR A 82 -5.22 -5.58 -5.97
CA THR A 82 -6.24 -4.86 -6.72
C THR A 82 -5.60 -4.16 -7.93
N PRO A 83 -6.17 -4.31 -9.14
CA PRO A 83 -5.70 -3.57 -10.30
C PRO A 83 -5.66 -2.06 -10.00
N GLY A 84 -4.52 -1.42 -10.32
CA GLY A 84 -4.34 0.03 -10.12
C GLY A 84 -4.91 0.89 -11.26
N HIS A 85 -5.39 0.27 -12.33
CA HIS A 85 -5.83 0.97 -13.54
C HIS A 85 -7.32 1.32 -13.49
N VAL A 86 -7.67 2.51 -13.96
CA VAL A 86 -9.07 3.01 -13.98
C VAL A 86 -10.00 2.18 -14.86
N ASP A 87 -9.47 1.42 -15.81
CA ASP A 87 -10.24 0.60 -16.74
C ASP A 87 -10.81 -0.68 -16.10
N PHE A 88 -10.30 -1.10 -14.94
CA PHE A 88 -10.72 -2.32 -14.24
C PHE A 88 -11.65 -2.04 -13.05
N THR A 89 -12.60 -1.14 -13.21
CA THR A 89 -13.49 -0.68 -12.13
C THR A 89 -14.29 -1.81 -11.48
N ILE A 90 -14.72 -2.82 -12.25
CA ILE A 90 -15.54 -3.94 -11.74
C ILE A 90 -14.72 -4.87 -10.86
N GLU A 91 -13.49 -5.20 -11.26
CA GLU A 91 -12.56 -6.04 -10.50
C GLU A 91 -12.18 -5.37 -9.18
N VAL A 92 -11.88 -4.07 -9.23
CA VAL A 92 -11.61 -3.26 -8.03
C VAL A 92 -12.81 -3.25 -7.09
N GLU A 93 -14.01 -3.03 -7.60
CA GLU A 93 -15.23 -3.01 -6.77
C GLU A 93 -15.53 -4.38 -6.14
N ARG A 94 -15.34 -5.47 -6.88
CA ARG A 94 -15.51 -6.83 -6.34
C ARG A 94 -14.53 -7.11 -5.21
N SER A 95 -13.26 -6.73 -5.41
CA SER A 95 -12.22 -6.89 -4.39
C SER A 95 -12.54 -6.08 -3.13
N LEU A 96 -12.93 -4.82 -3.26
CA LEU A 96 -13.23 -3.93 -2.13
C LEU A 96 -14.36 -4.45 -1.23
N ARG A 97 -15.31 -5.23 -1.76
CA ARG A 97 -16.44 -5.77 -0.97
C ARG A 97 -16.04 -6.82 0.06
N VAL A 98 -14.92 -7.49 -0.16
CA VAL A 98 -14.46 -8.60 0.69
C VAL A 98 -13.31 -8.21 1.61
N LEU A 99 -12.81 -6.97 1.52
CA LEU A 99 -11.66 -6.50 2.29
C LEU A 99 -12.05 -6.11 3.71
N ASP A 100 -11.29 -6.59 4.69
CA ASP A 100 -11.30 -6.10 6.07
C ASP A 100 -10.52 -4.80 6.23
N GLY A 101 -9.55 -4.55 5.34
CA GLY A 101 -8.76 -3.34 5.31
C GLY A 101 -7.87 -3.28 4.07
N ALA A 102 -7.20 -2.15 3.86
CA ALA A 102 -6.30 -1.99 2.73
C ALA A 102 -5.03 -1.22 3.09
N VAL A 103 -3.96 -1.49 2.33
CA VAL A 103 -2.71 -0.72 2.33
C VAL A 103 -2.71 0.15 1.08
N ALA A 104 -2.75 1.46 1.26
CA ALA A 104 -2.63 2.43 0.19
C ALA A 104 -1.15 2.86 0.05
N VAL A 105 -0.51 2.44 -1.03
CA VAL A 105 0.90 2.73 -1.30
C VAL A 105 1.02 4.00 -2.14
N PHE A 106 1.77 4.98 -1.64
CA PHE A 106 2.06 6.24 -2.31
C PHE A 106 3.56 6.33 -2.59
N ASP A 107 3.92 6.89 -3.74
CA ASP A 107 5.30 7.24 -4.06
C ASP A 107 5.69 8.54 -3.34
N ALA A 108 6.81 8.57 -2.64
CA ALA A 108 7.27 9.75 -1.90
C ALA A 108 7.62 10.95 -2.80
N VAL A 109 7.88 10.69 -4.09
CA VAL A 109 8.18 11.72 -5.10
C VAL A 109 6.91 12.23 -5.76
N ALA A 110 6.04 11.34 -6.24
CA ALA A 110 4.80 11.71 -6.93
C ALA A 110 3.66 12.13 -5.96
N GLY A 111 3.63 11.52 -4.77
CA GLY A 111 2.58 11.73 -3.78
C GLY A 111 1.24 11.13 -4.20
N VAL A 112 0.16 11.91 -4.11
CA VAL A 112 -1.19 11.48 -4.49
C VAL A 112 -1.42 11.79 -5.96
N GLU A 113 -1.71 10.77 -6.76
CA GLU A 113 -2.04 10.87 -8.18
C GLU A 113 -3.54 10.67 -8.45
N PRO A 114 -4.06 11.04 -9.63
CA PRO A 114 -5.49 10.90 -9.97
C PRO A 114 -6.02 9.47 -9.82
N GLN A 115 -5.21 8.47 -10.15
CA GLN A 115 -5.56 7.07 -9.96
C GLN A 115 -5.74 6.72 -8.48
N SER A 116 -4.85 7.23 -7.60
CA SER A 116 -4.96 7.07 -6.16
C SER A 116 -6.27 7.68 -5.62
N GLU A 117 -6.67 8.85 -6.14
CA GLU A 117 -7.93 9.50 -5.76
C GLU A 117 -9.16 8.66 -6.13
N THR A 118 -9.13 8.03 -7.32
CA THR A 118 -10.23 7.18 -7.79
C THR A 118 -10.41 5.96 -6.90
N VAL A 119 -9.33 5.21 -6.66
CA VAL A 119 -9.37 4.02 -5.79
C VAL A 119 -9.71 4.41 -4.35
N TRP A 120 -9.24 5.56 -3.87
CA TRP A 120 -9.57 6.08 -2.54
C TRP A 120 -11.05 6.36 -2.39
N ARG A 121 -11.69 6.99 -3.39
CA ARG A 121 -13.15 7.25 -3.40
C ARG A 121 -13.95 5.94 -3.41
N GLN A 122 -13.52 4.96 -4.19
CA GLN A 122 -14.16 3.63 -4.19
C GLN A 122 -14.06 2.96 -2.82
N ALA A 123 -12.89 2.97 -2.20
CA ALA A 123 -12.71 2.42 -0.86
C ALA A 123 -13.55 3.16 0.20
N ASN A 124 -13.75 4.48 0.08
CA ASN A 124 -14.69 5.22 0.92
C ASN A 124 -16.14 4.72 0.76
N ARG A 125 -16.57 4.48 -0.48
CA ARG A 125 -17.92 3.97 -0.78
C ARG A 125 -18.20 2.62 -0.11
N TYR A 126 -17.20 1.77 -0.02
CA TYR A 126 -17.30 0.45 0.63
C TYR A 126 -16.90 0.45 2.11
N GLY A 127 -16.55 1.58 2.67
CA GLY A 127 -16.19 1.70 4.09
C GLY A 127 -14.90 0.97 4.48
N VAL A 128 -14.00 0.71 3.53
CA VAL A 128 -12.76 -0.04 3.77
C VAL A 128 -11.77 0.83 4.55
N PRO A 129 -11.35 0.44 5.78
CA PRO A 129 -10.32 1.14 6.54
C PRO A 129 -8.96 0.97 5.86
N ARG A 130 -8.07 1.99 6.00
CA ARG A 130 -6.79 2.03 5.28
C ARG A 130 -5.64 2.45 6.14
N ILE A 131 -4.49 1.81 5.87
CA ILE A 131 -3.17 2.27 6.29
C ILE A 131 -2.47 2.81 5.05
N CYS A 132 -1.87 4.00 5.15
CA CYS A 132 -1.07 4.59 4.08
C CYS A 132 0.40 4.21 4.26
N PHE A 133 1.03 3.75 3.19
CA PHE A 133 2.45 3.44 3.13
C PHE A 133 3.11 4.35 2.11
N ILE A 134 4.03 5.21 2.56
CA ILE A 134 4.79 6.12 1.68
C ILE A 134 6.10 5.43 1.33
N ASN A 135 6.21 5.02 0.09
CA ASN A 135 7.29 4.22 -0.46
C ASN A 135 8.31 5.09 -1.19
N LYS A 136 9.49 4.53 -1.48
CA LYS A 136 10.56 5.15 -2.27
C LYS A 136 11.13 6.43 -1.63
N MET A 137 11.31 6.41 -0.32
CA MET A 137 11.92 7.51 0.43
C MET A 137 13.39 7.73 0.09
N ASP A 138 14.03 6.75 -0.54
CA ASP A 138 15.40 6.76 -1.05
C ASP A 138 15.58 7.49 -2.39
N ARG A 139 14.48 7.81 -3.10
CA ARG A 139 14.54 8.47 -4.40
C ARG A 139 14.76 9.98 -4.27
N ILE A 140 15.47 10.56 -5.25
CA ILE A 140 15.65 12.01 -5.38
C ILE A 140 14.30 12.71 -5.51
N GLY A 141 14.05 13.75 -4.72
CA GLY A 141 12.78 14.47 -4.65
C GLY A 141 11.77 13.85 -3.68
N ALA A 142 12.11 12.78 -2.96
CA ALA A 142 11.25 12.17 -1.96
C ALA A 142 10.95 13.13 -0.79
N ASN A 143 9.66 13.29 -0.48
CA ASN A 143 9.24 14.15 0.62
C ASN A 143 8.01 13.56 1.32
N PHE A 144 8.24 13.02 2.52
CA PHE A 144 7.20 12.40 3.34
C PHE A 144 6.09 13.38 3.74
N PHE A 145 6.46 14.57 4.24
CA PHE A 145 5.48 15.53 4.75
C PHE A 145 4.63 16.11 3.63
N ARG A 146 5.21 16.37 2.47
CA ARG A 146 4.45 16.76 1.26
C ARG A 146 3.42 15.69 0.89
N SER A 147 3.80 14.41 0.92
CA SER A 147 2.87 13.31 0.63
C SER A 147 1.74 13.23 1.66
N VAL A 148 2.03 13.45 2.95
CA VAL A 148 1.01 13.52 4.02
C VAL A 148 0.06 14.69 3.81
N ASP A 149 0.57 15.86 3.42
CA ASP A 149 -0.25 17.04 3.12
C ASP A 149 -1.13 16.80 1.89
N MET A 150 -0.61 16.18 0.83
CA MET A 150 -1.41 15.79 -0.33
C MET A 150 -2.53 14.80 0.05
N ILE A 151 -2.28 13.83 0.93
CA ILE A 151 -3.32 12.93 1.46
C ILE A 151 -4.42 13.73 2.18
N ARG A 152 -4.03 14.74 2.97
CA ARG A 152 -5.00 15.62 3.66
C ARG A 152 -5.81 16.46 2.67
N ASP A 153 -5.13 17.11 1.72
CA ASP A 153 -5.73 18.12 0.86
C ASP A 153 -6.50 17.52 -0.32
N ARG A 154 -5.96 16.51 -0.97
CA ARG A 154 -6.57 15.89 -2.16
C ARG A 154 -7.55 14.78 -1.82
N LEU A 155 -7.22 13.93 -0.84
CA LEU A 155 -8.09 12.83 -0.42
C LEU A 155 -9.07 13.22 0.69
N LYS A 156 -8.99 14.45 1.22
CA LYS A 156 -9.80 14.97 2.33
C LYS A 156 -9.77 14.06 3.56
N ALA A 157 -8.65 13.37 3.75
CA ALA A 157 -8.42 12.47 4.86
C ALA A 157 -7.82 13.19 6.07
N LYS A 158 -7.87 12.53 7.24
CA LYS A 158 -7.20 12.98 8.47
C LYS A 158 -6.05 12.02 8.81
N PRO A 159 -4.89 12.14 8.16
CA PRO A 159 -3.80 11.20 8.37
C PRO A 159 -3.21 11.35 9.77
N VAL A 160 -2.87 10.21 10.37
CA VAL A 160 -2.11 10.11 11.61
C VAL A 160 -0.82 9.36 11.30
N CYS A 161 0.32 10.03 11.42
CA CYS A 161 1.61 9.39 11.18
C CYS A 161 1.94 8.43 12.33
N LEU A 162 2.03 7.14 12.06
CA LEU A 162 2.46 6.11 13.00
C LEU A 162 3.98 6.00 13.05
N GLN A 163 4.63 6.23 11.91
CA GLN A 163 6.07 6.25 11.73
C GLN A 163 6.48 7.51 10.98
N ILE A 164 7.70 7.97 11.21
CA ILE A 164 8.27 9.15 10.56
C ILE A 164 9.64 8.73 10.01
N PRO A 165 9.98 9.07 8.76
CA PRO A 165 11.28 8.76 8.19
C PRO A 165 12.40 9.51 8.90
N ILE A 166 13.56 8.86 8.97
CA ILE A 166 14.82 9.43 9.41
C ILE A 166 15.62 9.71 8.13
N GLY A 167 15.72 10.99 7.76
CA GLY A 167 16.31 11.39 6.49
C GLY A 167 15.39 11.17 5.28
N SER A 168 15.93 11.47 4.12
CA SER A 168 15.30 11.27 2.80
C SER A 168 16.38 11.16 1.73
N GLU A 169 16.03 10.62 0.57
CA GLU A 169 16.91 10.43 -0.57
C GLU A 169 18.13 9.57 -0.19
N ASP A 170 19.35 10.02 -0.53
CA ASP A 170 20.63 9.37 -0.20
C ASP A 170 20.91 9.30 1.32
N LYS A 171 20.22 10.11 2.10
CA LYS A 171 20.32 10.16 3.57
C LYS A 171 19.17 9.43 4.28
N PHE A 172 18.39 8.66 3.56
CA PHE A 172 17.33 7.86 4.17
C PHE A 172 17.93 6.69 4.95
N ASP A 173 17.84 6.75 6.28
CA ASP A 173 18.43 5.78 7.22
C ASP A 173 17.39 4.81 7.80
N GLY A 174 16.11 5.12 7.67
CA GLY A 174 15.03 4.27 8.16
C GLY A 174 13.82 5.03 8.65
N VAL A 175 13.10 4.43 9.61
CA VAL A 175 11.87 5.01 10.16
C VAL A 175 11.88 4.96 11.69
N SER A 176 11.42 6.03 12.33
CA SER A 176 11.19 6.09 13.76
C SER A 176 9.72 5.91 14.09
N ARG A 177 9.41 5.11 15.10
CA ARG A 177 8.06 5.04 15.64
C ARG A 177 7.73 6.34 16.36
N ARG A 178 6.60 6.96 16.04
CA ARG A 178 6.16 8.17 16.75
C ARG A 178 5.90 7.85 18.22
N PRO A 179 6.51 8.59 19.19
CA PRO A 179 6.19 8.42 20.59
C PRO A 179 4.71 8.70 20.85
N SER A 180 4.04 7.82 21.59
CA SER A 180 2.70 8.07 22.09
C SER A 180 2.72 9.31 22.99
N GLY A 181 2.05 10.40 22.58
CA GLY A 181 1.95 11.63 23.37
C GLY A 181 2.32 12.94 22.67
N LEU A 182 3.00 12.92 21.52
CA LEU A 182 3.25 14.15 20.78
C LEU A 182 1.96 14.62 20.08
N ARG A 183 1.34 15.67 20.63
CA ARG A 183 0.29 16.43 19.93
C ARG A 183 0.86 17.03 18.64
N LYS A 184 0.01 17.13 17.61
CA LYS A 184 0.35 17.80 16.36
C LYS A 184 0.82 19.22 16.67
N THR A 185 2.09 19.52 16.51
CA THR A 185 2.53 20.86 16.19
C THR A 185 2.59 20.93 14.68
N SER A 186 1.62 21.58 14.08
CA SER A 186 1.67 22.06 12.72
C SER A 186 2.87 23.01 12.61
N PRO A 187 3.76 22.87 11.61
CA PRO A 187 4.87 23.82 11.45
C PRO A 187 4.46 25.21 10.99
N ASN A 188 3.16 25.49 10.81
CA ASN A 188 2.66 26.77 10.34
C ASN A 188 1.69 27.39 11.35
N SER A 189 2.25 27.94 12.45
CA SER A 189 1.59 28.98 13.22
C SER A 189 2.63 29.95 13.78
N ASN A 190 3.40 30.57 12.89
CA ASN A 190 4.09 31.83 13.15
C ASN A 190 4.17 32.62 11.85
N SER A 191 3.12 33.37 11.61
CA SER A 191 3.15 34.60 10.80
C SER A 191 2.04 35.50 11.32
N LEU A 192 2.39 36.30 12.29
CA LEU A 192 1.92 37.67 12.49
C LEU A 192 3.13 38.51 12.66
#